data_12660d1e757efb4b43801f53c83613e6
#
_entry.id   12660d1e757efb4b43801f53c83613e6
#
_cell.length_a   1.000
_cell.length_b   1.000
_cell.length_c   1.000
_cell.angle_alpha   90.00
_cell.angle_beta   90.00
_cell.angle_gamma   90.00
#
_symmetry.space_group_name_H-M   'P 1'
#
loop_
_entity.id
_entity.type
_entity.pdbx_description
1 polymer ?
#
loop_
_entity_poly.entity_id
_entity_poly.type
_entity_poly.pdbx_seq_one_letter_code
_entity_poly.pdbx_strand_id
1 'polypeptide(L)'
;MSDDLSFIRKWIKRGLSKDGKTLDFSNRGINNDIATDLAENVTLPDIEVLYLHTNKIKNLGLEELAQAEIFAPLKELWLYENIIGDDGALALAESKQVTKLVYLSLYTNKVADDGAVALAESDTLSNLETLDLSFNRVGDRGACALANSKKLKKLKTLHLDGNRIGYEGMSALANPQGLPALRELNIKYNQMDPQGLELLFKSNKLNALPVFTYDSPSED
;
A
#
# COMPACT_ATOMS: atom_id res chain seq x y z
N MET A 1 -27.12 -7.10 21.67
CA MET A 1 -26.21 -7.29 20.54
C MET A 1 -25.11 -8.24 21.02
N SER A 2 -25.27 -9.49 20.80
CA SER A 2 -24.19 -10.48 20.96
C SER A 2 -24.26 -11.34 19.72
N ASP A 3 -23.97 -10.72 18.60
CA ASP A 3 -23.79 -11.51 17.41
C ASP A 3 -22.58 -12.38 17.63
N ASP A 4 -22.78 -13.64 17.39
CA ASP A 4 -21.84 -14.71 17.68
C ASP A 4 -20.50 -14.49 16.95
N LEU A 5 -19.56 -13.78 17.59
CA LEU A 5 -18.19 -13.62 17.10
C LEU A 5 -17.38 -14.94 17.15
N SER A 6 -18.06 -16.07 17.37
CA SER A 6 -17.43 -17.39 17.43
C SER A 6 -16.69 -17.76 16.15
N PHE A 7 -17.17 -17.29 14.99
CA PHE A 7 -16.51 -17.51 13.72
C PHE A 7 -15.16 -16.77 13.63
N ILE A 8 -15.07 -15.53 14.14
CA ILE A 8 -13.82 -14.76 14.18
C ILE A 8 -12.81 -15.47 15.07
N ARG A 9 -13.21 -15.96 16.23
CA ARG A 9 -12.33 -16.73 17.12
C ARG A 9 -11.81 -18.01 16.45
N LYS A 10 -12.65 -18.68 15.66
CA LYS A 10 -12.22 -19.84 14.85
C LYS A 10 -11.20 -19.45 13.78
N TRP A 11 -11.40 -18.29 13.14
CA TRP A 11 -10.44 -17.78 12.16
C TRP A 11 -9.10 -17.44 12.80
N ILE A 12 -9.10 -16.75 13.94
CA ILE A 12 -7.87 -16.47 14.71
C ILE A 12 -7.13 -17.78 15.01
N LYS A 13 -7.82 -18.76 15.60
CA LYS A 13 -7.21 -20.04 15.94
C LYS A 13 -6.61 -20.78 14.75
N ARG A 14 -7.19 -20.62 13.56
CA ARG A 14 -6.73 -21.31 12.32
C ARG A 14 -5.66 -20.50 11.56
N GLY A 15 -5.73 -19.17 11.63
CA GLY A 15 -4.86 -18.27 10.90
C GLY A 15 -3.61 -17.83 11.67
N LEU A 16 -3.60 -18.02 12.99
CA LEU A 16 -2.46 -17.63 13.81
C LEU A 16 -1.29 -18.62 13.63
N SER A 17 -0.13 -18.09 13.31
CA SER A 17 1.12 -18.86 13.21
C SER A 17 1.53 -19.46 14.56
N LYS A 18 2.40 -20.47 14.54
CA LYS A 18 2.84 -21.15 15.76
C LYS A 18 3.61 -20.24 16.73
N ASP A 19 4.31 -19.24 16.20
CA ASP A 19 5.04 -18.24 16.99
C ASP A 19 4.16 -17.06 17.45
N GLY A 20 2.87 -17.02 17.04
CA GLY A 20 1.93 -15.98 17.38
C GLY A 20 2.17 -14.63 16.69
N LYS A 21 3.06 -14.57 15.69
CA LYS A 21 3.47 -13.31 15.05
C LYS A 21 2.75 -12.99 13.76
N THR A 22 2.17 -13.98 13.11
CA THR A 22 1.47 -13.84 11.83
C THR A 22 0.03 -14.26 11.97
N LEU A 23 -0.90 -13.45 11.47
CA LEU A 23 -2.31 -13.80 11.42
C LEU A 23 -2.83 -13.73 9.98
N ASP A 24 -3.41 -14.82 9.52
CA ASP A 24 -3.97 -14.95 8.19
C ASP A 24 -5.51 -14.92 8.20
N PHE A 25 -6.03 -13.79 7.74
CA PHE A 25 -7.45 -13.55 7.48
C PHE A 25 -7.75 -13.39 5.99
N SER A 26 -6.87 -13.86 5.11
CA SER A 26 -7.09 -13.80 3.67
C SER A 26 -8.30 -14.62 3.23
N ASN A 27 -9.01 -14.12 2.21
CA ASN A 27 -10.12 -14.82 1.56
C ASN A 27 -11.22 -15.32 2.54
N ARG A 28 -11.61 -14.45 3.48
CA ARG A 28 -12.67 -14.72 4.48
C ARG A 28 -13.98 -14.01 4.17
N GLY A 29 -14.02 -13.23 3.08
CA GLY A 29 -15.19 -12.40 2.76
C GLY A 29 -15.41 -11.25 3.74
N ILE A 30 -14.35 -10.78 4.42
CA ILE A 30 -14.41 -9.68 5.37
C ILE A 30 -14.89 -8.43 4.64
N ASN A 31 -16.04 -7.90 5.05
CA ASN A 31 -16.59 -6.64 4.63
C ASN A 31 -16.37 -5.57 5.73
N ASN A 32 -16.98 -4.40 5.60
CA ASN A 32 -16.83 -3.34 6.60
C ASN A 32 -17.35 -3.76 7.98
N ASP A 33 -18.50 -4.44 8.05
CA ASP A 33 -19.12 -4.81 9.34
C ASP A 33 -18.19 -5.76 10.11
N ILE A 34 -17.65 -6.78 9.43
CA ILE A 34 -16.69 -7.71 10.04
C ILE A 34 -15.37 -7.00 10.38
N ALA A 35 -14.95 -6.03 9.59
CA ALA A 35 -13.76 -5.22 9.88
C ALA A 35 -13.94 -4.37 11.15
N THR A 36 -15.13 -3.77 11.32
CA THR A 36 -15.51 -3.06 12.55
C THR A 36 -15.55 -4.00 13.76
N ASP A 37 -16.15 -5.20 13.61
CA ASP A 37 -16.14 -6.20 14.68
C ASP A 37 -14.72 -6.62 15.08
N LEU A 38 -13.81 -6.76 14.11
CA LEU A 38 -12.40 -7.04 14.38
C LEU A 38 -11.71 -5.90 15.12
N ALA A 39 -12.01 -4.66 14.77
CA ALA A 39 -11.43 -3.48 15.38
C ALA A 39 -11.89 -3.30 16.85
N GLU A 40 -13.17 -3.47 17.10
CA GLU A 40 -13.80 -3.14 18.39
C GLU A 40 -13.80 -4.30 19.39
N ASN A 41 -13.96 -5.52 18.90
CA ASN A 41 -14.38 -6.65 19.75
C ASN A 41 -13.32 -7.76 19.83
N VAL A 42 -12.15 -7.59 19.20
CA VAL A 42 -11.15 -8.64 19.14
C VAL A 42 -9.84 -8.16 19.75
N THR A 43 -9.38 -8.88 20.75
CA THR A 43 -8.01 -8.73 21.25
C THR A 43 -7.13 -9.78 20.59
N LEU A 44 -6.07 -9.32 19.94
CA LEU A 44 -5.08 -10.19 19.32
C LEU A 44 -3.78 -10.18 20.13
N PRO A 45 -2.95 -11.24 20.03
CA PRO A 45 -1.57 -11.16 20.47
C PRO A 45 -0.80 -10.10 19.67
N ASP A 46 0.42 -9.77 20.09
CA ASP A 46 1.30 -8.84 19.39
C ASP A 46 1.75 -9.38 18.02
N ILE A 47 0.81 -9.41 17.06
CA ILE A 47 1.08 -9.85 15.69
C ILE A 47 1.91 -8.80 14.95
N GLU A 48 2.86 -9.26 14.17
CA GLU A 48 3.73 -8.40 13.37
C GLU A 48 3.33 -8.40 11.88
N VAL A 49 2.67 -9.46 11.42
CA VAL A 49 2.22 -9.64 10.04
C VAL A 49 0.73 -9.95 10.00
N LEU A 50 -0.02 -9.17 9.23
CA LEU A 50 -1.46 -9.37 9.06
C LEU A 50 -1.82 -9.50 7.58
N TYR A 51 -2.37 -10.65 7.20
CA TYR A 51 -2.96 -10.86 5.89
C TYR A 51 -4.47 -10.61 5.94
N LEU A 52 -4.91 -9.59 5.20
CA LEU A 52 -6.32 -9.21 5.00
C LEU A 52 -6.69 -9.18 3.51
N HIS A 53 -5.82 -9.72 2.66
CA HIS A 53 -6.01 -9.69 1.22
C HIS A 53 -7.17 -10.56 0.74
N THR A 54 -7.63 -10.30 -0.50
CA THR A 54 -8.71 -11.06 -1.15
C THR A 54 -10.00 -11.07 -0.30
N ASN A 55 -10.37 -9.87 0.17
CA ASN A 55 -11.58 -9.66 0.97
C ASN A 55 -12.49 -8.59 0.31
N LYS A 56 -13.41 -8.01 1.05
CA LYS A 56 -14.37 -6.99 0.59
C LYS A 56 -14.30 -5.73 1.44
N ILE A 57 -13.14 -5.45 2.02
CA ILE A 57 -12.90 -4.28 2.88
C ILE A 57 -12.94 -3.03 1.99
N LYS A 58 -13.74 -2.05 2.41
CA LYS A 58 -13.80 -0.71 1.82
C LYS A 58 -13.21 0.32 2.79
N ASN A 59 -13.27 1.60 2.40
CA ASN A 59 -12.71 2.71 3.16
C ASN A 59 -13.13 2.69 4.63
N LEU A 60 -14.43 2.60 4.93
CA LEU A 60 -14.95 2.61 6.30
C LEU A 60 -14.40 1.46 7.15
N GLY A 61 -14.36 0.24 6.60
CA GLY A 61 -13.81 -0.90 7.35
C GLY A 61 -12.31 -0.77 7.62
N LEU A 62 -11.56 -0.17 6.68
CA LEU A 62 -10.14 0.10 6.90
C LEU A 62 -9.91 1.26 7.87
N GLU A 63 -10.77 2.28 7.87
CA GLU A 63 -10.74 3.39 8.82
C GLU A 63 -10.85 2.88 10.26
N GLU A 64 -11.83 2.02 10.55
CA GLU A 64 -12.00 1.40 11.86
C GLU A 64 -10.79 0.55 12.26
N LEU A 65 -10.31 -0.31 11.35
CA LEU A 65 -9.13 -1.13 11.59
C LEU A 65 -7.88 -0.29 11.85
N ALA A 66 -7.69 0.81 11.10
CA ALA A 66 -6.52 1.66 11.22
C ALA A 66 -6.43 2.39 12.58
N GLN A 67 -7.56 2.56 13.27
CA GLN A 67 -7.61 3.13 14.63
C GLN A 67 -7.48 2.06 15.73
N ALA A 68 -7.62 0.79 15.39
CA ALA A 68 -7.62 -0.28 16.37
C ALA A 68 -6.22 -0.61 16.89
N GLU A 69 -6.11 -0.87 18.19
CA GLU A 69 -4.83 -1.24 18.84
C GLU A 69 -4.18 -2.49 18.24
N ILE A 70 -4.97 -3.36 17.61
CA ILE A 70 -4.46 -4.55 16.93
C ILE A 70 -3.46 -4.23 15.78
N PHE A 71 -3.45 -2.99 15.29
CA PHE A 71 -2.51 -2.53 14.25
C PHE A 71 -1.19 -2.00 14.82
N ALA A 72 -1.12 -1.68 16.12
CA ALA A 72 0.05 -1.05 16.73
C ALA A 72 1.36 -1.88 16.66
N PRO A 73 1.32 -3.23 16.72
CA PRO A 73 2.54 -4.04 16.58
C PRO A 73 2.95 -4.30 15.13
N LEU A 74 2.07 -4.02 14.14
CA LEU A 74 2.26 -4.47 12.76
C LEU A 74 3.51 -3.87 12.11
N LYS A 75 4.24 -4.76 11.44
CA LYS A 75 5.35 -4.47 10.53
C LYS A 75 4.96 -4.69 9.07
N GLU A 76 4.06 -5.65 8.82
CA GLU A 76 3.58 -5.97 7.48
C GLU A 76 2.05 -6.02 7.46
N LEU A 77 1.47 -5.32 6.49
CA LEU A 77 0.02 -5.28 6.25
C LEU A 77 -0.29 -5.56 4.78
N TRP A 78 -0.99 -6.66 4.54
CA TRP A 78 -1.32 -7.16 3.22
C TRP A 78 -2.82 -6.96 2.96
N LEU A 79 -3.17 -5.93 2.19
CA LEU A 79 -4.55 -5.51 1.87
C LEU A 79 -4.89 -5.66 0.38
N TYR A 80 -4.09 -6.39 -0.38
CA TYR A 80 -4.32 -6.52 -1.81
C TYR A 80 -5.66 -7.21 -2.14
N GLU A 81 -6.20 -6.93 -3.34
CA GLU A 81 -7.50 -7.45 -3.76
C GLU A 81 -8.63 -7.15 -2.75
N ASN A 82 -8.82 -5.86 -2.45
CA ASN A 82 -9.94 -5.32 -1.67
C ASN A 82 -10.64 -4.20 -2.47
N ILE A 83 -11.41 -3.36 -1.79
CA ILE A 83 -12.17 -2.27 -2.42
C ILE A 83 -11.80 -0.92 -1.75
N ILE A 84 -10.52 -0.77 -1.41
CA ILE A 84 -9.98 0.38 -0.69
C ILE A 84 -9.69 1.51 -1.69
N GLY A 85 -10.24 2.68 -1.43
CA GLY A 85 -9.97 3.91 -2.18
C GLY A 85 -9.18 4.93 -1.37
N ASP A 86 -9.30 6.20 -1.77
CA ASP A 86 -8.51 7.30 -1.20
C ASP A 86 -8.75 7.51 0.29
N ASP A 87 -10.01 7.49 0.75
CA ASP A 87 -10.31 7.69 2.18
C ASP A 87 -9.71 6.57 3.05
N GLY A 88 -9.70 5.32 2.54
CA GLY A 88 -9.05 4.21 3.25
C GLY A 88 -7.52 4.36 3.31
N ALA A 89 -6.90 4.83 2.22
CA ALA A 89 -5.48 5.15 2.19
C ALA A 89 -5.15 6.33 3.12
N LEU A 90 -6.00 7.36 3.17
CA LEU A 90 -5.89 8.48 4.10
C LEU A 90 -5.99 8.00 5.56
N ALA A 91 -6.93 7.11 5.86
CA ALA A 91 -7.07 6.55 7.21
C ALA A 91 -5.79 5.83 7.70
N LEU A 92 -5.11 5.09 6.82
CA LEU A 92 -3.79 4.51 7.14
C LEU A 92 -2.73 5.59 7.33
N ALA A 93 -2.71 6.60 6.46
CA ALA A 93 -1.72 7.67 6.48
C ALA A 93 -1.80 8.52 7.77
N GLU A 94 -2.98 8.67 8.34
CA GLU A 94 -3.25 9.44 9.57
C GLU A 94 -3.30 8.58 10.84
N SER A 95 -3.26 7.26 10.71
CA SER A 95 -3.36 6.33 11.83
C SER A 95 -2.21 6.48 12.80
N LYS A 96 -2.52 6.58 14.09
CA LYS A 96 -1.52 6.58 15.17
C LYS A 96 -1.01 5.18 15.53
N GLN A 97 -1.62 4.15 14.97
CA GLN A 97 -1.30 2.75 15.28
C GLN A 97 -0.20 2.19 14.37
N VAL A 98 -0.25 2.42 13.05
CA VAL A 98 0.63 1.76 12.07
C VAL A 98 2.06 2.33 12.00
N THR A 99 2.55 2.94 13.07
CA THR A 99 3.84 3.63 13.11
C THR A 99 5.07 2.72 12.92
N LYS A 100 4.90 1.41 13.08
CA LYS A 100 5.97 0.41 12.90
C LYS A 100 5.96 -0.24 11.53
N LEU A 101 5.02 0.16 10.66
CA LEU A 101 4.84 -0.51 9.38
C LEU A 101 6.05 -0.33 8.48
N VAL A 102 6.54 -1.46 7.94
CA VAL A 102 7.69 -1.56 7.03
C VAL A 102 7.22 -1.98 5.63
N TYR A 103 6.17 -2.77 5.55
CA TYR A 103 5.59 -3.29 4.31
C TYR A 103 4.10 -3.01 4.25
N LEU A 104 3.65 -2.38 3.16
CA LEU A 104 2.24 -2.16 2.86
C LEU A 104 1.94 -2.55 1.41
N SER A 105 1.04 -3.51 1.22
CA SER A 105 0.48 -3.81 -0.09
C SER A 105 -0.99 -3.43 -0.16
N LEU A 106 -1.28 -2.53 -1.09
CA LEU A 106 -2.60 -2.12 -1.55
C LEU A 106 -2.83 -2.53 -3.02
N TYR A 107 -2.06 -3.51 -3.51
CA TYR A 107 -2.17 -4.04 -4.87
C TYR A 107 -3.64 -4.39 -5.21
N THR A 108 -4.07 -4.05 -6.42
CA THR A 108 -5.44 -4.32 -6.91
C THR A 108 -6.52 -3.78 -5.96
N ASN A 109 -6.54 -2.46 -5.80
CA ASN A 109 -7.53 -1.71 -5.04
C ASN A 109 -8.07 -0.54 -5.88
N LYS A 110 -8.55 0.54 -5.25
CA LYS A 110 -9.13 1.71 -5.93
C LYS A 110 -8.46 3.03 -5.52
N VAL A 111 -7.25 2.96 -4.99
CA VAL A 111 -6.47 4.14 -4.58
C VAL A 111 -6.16 4.98 -5.82
N ALA A 112 -6.50 6.25 -5.77
CA ALA A 112 -6.21 7.24 -6.80
C ALA A 112 -5.22 8.30 -6.27
N ASP A 113 -5.24 9.48 -6.85
CA ASP A 113 -4.26 10.52 -6.53
C ASP A 113 -4.33 11.03 -5.09
N ASP A 114 -5.55 11.23 -4.55
CA ASP A 114 -5.70 11.76 -3.19
C ASP A 114 -5.13 10.78 -2.15
N GLY A 115 -5.41 9.49 -2.32
CA GLY A 115 -4.86 8.45 -1.45
C GLY A 115 -3.34 8.32 -1.56
N ALA A 116 -2.80 8.39 -2.79
CA ALA A 116 -1.36 8.36 -3.01
C ALA A 116 -0.65 9.58 -2.40
N VAL A 117 -1.25 10.77 -2.51
CA VAL A 117 -0.75 11.99 -1.85
C VAL A 117 -0.75 11.82 -0.33
N ALA A 118 -1.85 11.33 0.26
CA ALA A 118 -1.94 11.10 1.70
C ALA A 118 -0.84 10.14 2.19
N LEU A 119 -0.63 9.02 1.49
CA LEU A 119 0.44 8.08 1.82
C LEU A 119 1.83 8.73 1.70
N ALA A 120 2.06 9.54 0.64
CA ALA A 120 3.33 10.21 0.39
C ALA A 120 3.69 11.26 1.45
N GLU A 121 2.69 11.91 2.05
CA GLU A 121 2.84 12.98 3.03
C GLU A 121 2.73 12.49 4.49
N SER A 122 2.49 11.20 4.70
CA SER A 122 2.27 10.62 6.02
C SER A 122 3.53 10.64 6.90
N ASP A 123 3.42 11.24 8.07
CA ASP A 123 4.44 11.11 9.13
C ASP A 123 4.42 9.72 9.76
N THR A 124 3.27 9.09 9.82
CA THR A 124 3.03 7.77 10.42
C THR A 124 3.78 6.67 9.67
N LEU A 125 3.80 6.73 8.32
CA LEU A 125 4.40 5.73 7.46
C LEU A 125 5.90 5.96 7.19
N SER A 126 6.56 6.77 8.00
CA SER A 126 7.98 7.13 7.81
C SER A 126 8.96 5.95 7.92
N ASN A 127 8.52 4.81 8.46
CA ASN A 127 9.31 3.57 8.53
C ASN A 127 9.14 2.65 7.32
N LEU A 128 8.24 3.01 6.38
CA LEU A 128 7.91 2.14 5.26
C LEU A 128 9.12 1.94 4.34
N GLU A 129 9.41 0.68 4.05
CA GLU A 129 10.46 0.24 3.13
C GLU A 129 9.91 -0.27 1.81
N THR A 130 8.69 -0.83 1.84
CA THR A 130 8.00 -1.33 0.64
C THR A 130 6.58 -0.80 0.59
N LEU A 131 6.23 -0.18 -0.54
CA LEU A 131 4.87 0.25 -0.88
C LEU A 131 4.48 -0.32 -2.22
N ASP A 132 3.42 -1.13 -2.23
CA ASP A 132 2.84 -1.68 -3.43
C ASP A 132 1.45 -1.06 -3.68
N LEU A 133 1.37 -0.23 -4.72
CA LEU A 133 0.17 0.41 -5.24
C LEU A 133 -0.16 -0.09 -6.65
N SER A 134 0.38 -1.23 -7.07
CA SER A 134 0.13 -1.78 -8.40
C SER A 134 -1.36 -2.04 -8.63
N PHE A 135 -1.80 -1.89 -9.88
CA PHE A 135 -3.19 -2.09 -10.32
C PHE A 135 -4.21 -1.29 -9.50
N ASN A 136 -3.93 0.02 -9.38
CA ASN A 136 -4.79 1.01 -8.75
C ASN A 136 -5.21 2.08 -9.78
N ARG A 137 -5.43 3.33 -9.33
CA ARG A 137 -5.89 4.43 -10.17
C ARG A 137 -5.02 5.68 -10.01
N VAL A 138 -3.78 5.48 -9.55
CA VAL A 138 -2.81 6.57 -9.33
C VAL A 138 -2.48 7.21 -10.66
N GLY A 139 -2.65 8.53 -10.74
CA GLY A 139 -2.30 9.35 -11.89
C GLY A 139 -1.02 10.16 -11.64
N ASP A 140 -0.84 11.19 -12.44
CA ASP A 140 0.35 12.03 -12.39
C ASP A 140 0.54 12.73 -11.05
N ARG A 141 -0.54 13.27 -10.47
CA ARG A 141 -0.47 13.99 -9.19
C ARG A 141 0.00 13.09 -8.05
N GLY A 142 -0.54 11.87 -7.97
CA GLY A 142 -0.14 10.89 -6.97
C GLY A 142 1.31 10.43 -7.17
N ALA A 143 1.70 10.15 -8.41
CA ALA A 143 3.08 9.78 -8.75
C ALA A 143 4.08 10.89 -8.42
N CYS A 144 3.74 12.16 -8.72
CA CYS A 144 4.54 13.33 -8.36
C CYS A 144 4.70 13.45 -6.83
N ALA A 145 3.63 13.25 -6.06
CA ALA A 145 3.69 13.32 -4.61
C ALA A 145 4.60 12.22 -4.03
N LEU A 146 4.45 10.99 -4.50
CA LEU A 146 5.31 9.88 -4.09
C LEU A 146 6.78 10.14 -4.43
N ALA A 147 7.09 10.52 -5.68
CA ALA A 147 8.46 10.80 -6.13
C ALA A 147 9.14 11.91 -5.32
N ASN A 148 8.38 12.89 -4.81
CA ASN A 148 8.89 14.04 -4.08
C ASN A 148 8.67 13.96 -2.57
N SER A 149 8.20 12.82 -2.05
CA SER A 149 7.91 12.65 -0.64
C SER A 149 9.11 12.95 0.24
N LYS A 150 8.93 13.80 1.23
CA LYS A 150 9.93 14.10 2.27
C LYS A 150 9.76 13.21 3.51
N LYS A 151 8.75 12.34 3.50
CA LYS A 151 8.38 11.45 4.62
C LYS A 151 8.88 10.02 4.40
N LEU A 152 8.72 9.47 3.20
CA LEU A 152 9.05 8.10 2.84
C LEU A 152 10.56 7.89 2.60
N LYS A 153 11.41 8.38 3.50
CA LYS A 153 12.87 8.39 3.33
C LYS A 153 13.52 7.01 3.36
N LYS A 154 12.82 6.02 3.94
CA LYS A 154 13.29 4.63 4.03
C LYS A 154 12.77 3.75 2.91
N LEU A 155 11.92 4.28 2.01
CA LEU A 155 11.30 3.50 0.95
C LEU A 155 12.35 2.98 -0.03
N LYS A 156 12.45 1.65 -0.12
CA LYS A 156 13.38 0.91 -0.97
C LYS A 156 12.70 0.36 -2.21
N THR A 157 11.43 -0.05 -2.08
CA THR A 157 10.65 -0.67 -3.14
C THR A 157 9.34 0.09 -3.33
N LEU A 158 9.08 0.53 -4.56
CA LEU A 158 7.85 1.19 -4.96
C LEU A 158 7.30 0.54 -6.22
N HIS A 159 6.12 -0.07 -6.09
CA HIS A 159 5.40 -0.63 -7.22
C HIS A 159 4.20 0.24 -7.57
N LEU A 160 4.14 0.67 -8.83
CA LEU A 160 3.14 1.53 -9.44
C LEU A 160 2.64 0.99 -10.78
N ASP A 161 2.93 -0.26 -11.10
CA ASP A 161 2.48 -0.86 -12.35
C ASP A 161 0.94 -0.95 -12.43
N GLY A 162 0.40 -0.91 -13.65
CA GLY A 162 -1.05 -1.00 -13.86
C GLY A 162 -1.84 0.20 -13.33
N ASN A 163 -1.28 1.39 -13.39
CA ASN A 163 -1.90 2.64 -12.95
C ASN A 163 -2.23 3.58 -14.13
N ARG A 164 -2.40 4.87 -13.88
CA ARG A 164 -2.79 5.88 -14.87
C ARG A 164 -1.76 7.00 -14.98
N ILE A 165 -0.50 6.67 -14.74
CA ILE A 165 0.60 7.63 -14.72
C ILE A 165 0.95 7.98 -16.16
N GLY A 166 0.87 9.26 -16.48
CA GLY A 166 1.24 9.85 -17.77
C GLY A 166 2.60 10.57 -17.70
N TYR A 167 2.77 11.53 -18.61
CA TYR A 167 4.04 12.23 -18.80
C TYR A 167 4.55 12.93 -17.53
N GLU A 168 3.70 13.70 -16.85
CA GLU A 168 4.10 14.50 -15.69
C GLU A 168 4.56 13.62 -14.53
N GLY A 169 3.82 12.54 -14.25
CA GLY A 169 4.19 11.57 -13.23
C GLY A 169 5.47 10.83 -13.56
N MET A 170 5.65 10.44 -14.83
CA MET A 170 6.91 9.83 -15.31
C MET A 170 8.10 10.78 -15.19
N SER A 171 7.90 12.05 -15.50
CA SER A 171 8.92 13.09 -15.33
C SER A 171 9.39 13.22 -13.88
N ALA A 172 8.45 13.20 -12.94
CA ALA A 172 8.76 13.25 -11.51
C ALA A 172 9.49 11.97 -11.04
N LEU A 173 9.02 10.80 -11.47
CA LEU A 173 9.65 9.51 -11.15
C LEU A 173 11.03 9.37 -11.78
N ALA A 174 11.26 9.93 -12.97
CA ALA A 174 12.57 9.93 -13.62
C ALA A 174 13.62 10.74 -12.84
N ASN A 175 13.19 11.74 -12.06
CA ASN A 175 14.08 12.57 -11.26
C ASN A 175 13.54 12.80 -9.83
N PRO A 176 13.34 11.76 -9.03
CA PRO A 176 12.72 11.87 -7.73
C PRO A 176 13.58 12.72 -6.78
N GLN A 177 12.93 13.65 -6.07
CA GLN A 177 13.58 14.55 -5.11
C GLN A 177 13.41 14.04 -3.66
N GLY A 178 12.60 13.00 -3.46
CA GLY A 178 12.13 12.58 -2.16
C GLY A 178 12.47 11.16 -1.71
N LEU A 179 12.95 10.27 -2.58
CA LEU A 179 13.14 8.84 -2.28
C LEU A 179 14.63 8.43 -2.27
N PRO A 180 15.41 8.87 -1.27
CA PRO A 180 16.88 8.66 -1.26
C PRO A 180 17.29 7.19 -1.10
N ALA A 181 16.42 6.34 -0.57
CA ALA A 181 16.71 4.93 -0.33
C ALA A 181 16.19 4.01 -1.44
N LEU A 182 15.53 4.56 -2.48
CA LEU A 182 14.90 3.76 -3.53
C LEU A 182 15.91 2.86 -4.25
N ARG A 183 15.54 1.59 -4.40
CA ARG A 183 16.33 0.54 -5.07
C ARG A 183 15.56 -0.19 -6.15
N GLU A 184 14.22 -0.22 -6.00
CA GLU A 184 13.35 -0.93 -6.91
C GLU A 184 12.15 -0.04 -7.25
N LEU A 185 11.90 0.13 -8.55
CA LEU A 185 10.75 0.83 -9.09
C LEU A 185 10.13 0.01 -10.22
N ASN A 186 8.84 -0.30 -10.11
CA ASN A 186 8.05 -0.89 -11.18
C ASN A 186 6.95 0.07 -11.61
N ILE A 187 6.94 0.43 -12.91
CA ILE A 187 5.97 1.36 -13.51
C ILE A 187 5.36 0.83 -14.81
N LYS A 188 5.40 -0.50 -15.03
CA LYS A 188 4.77 -1.12 -16.20
C LYS A 188 3.27 -0.83 -16.28
N TYR A 189 2.72 -0.99 -17.48
CA TYR A 189 1.26 -0.90 -17.70
C TYR A 189 0.65 0.44 -17.25
N ASN A 190 1.36 1.54 -17.49
CA ASN A 190 0.89 2.90 -17.28
C ASN A 190 0.57 3.62 -18.60
N GLN A 191 0.14 4.87 -18.55
CA GLN A 191 -0.20 5.67 -19.72
C GLN A 191 1.05 6.35 -20.31
N MET A 192 2.02 5.52 -20.70
CA MET A 192 3.32 6.00 -21.16
C MET A 192 3.24 6.46 -22.62
N ASP A 193 3.58 7.71 -22.88
CA ASP A 193 3.78 8.22 -24.23
C ASP A 193 5.28 8.13 -24.63
N PRO A 194 5.63 8.32 -25.91
CA PRO A 194 7.02 8.27 -26.36
C PRO A 194 7.94 9.29 -25.65
N GLN A 195 7.41 10.46 -25.26
CA GLN A 195 8.18 11.49 -24.56
C GLN A 195 8.49 11.08 -23.13
N GLY A 196 7.52 10.50 -22.44
CA GLY A 196 7.69 9.93 -21.10
C GLY A 196 8.74 8.82 -21.08
N LEU A 197 8.69 7.93 -22.08
CA LEU A 197 9.71 6.87 -22.26
C LEU A 197 11.12 7.49 -22.43
N GLU A 198 11.26 8.51 -23.26
CA GLU A 198 12.54 9.18 -23.47
C GLU A 198 13.14 9.75 -22.18
N LEU A 199 12.29 10.32 -21.30
CA LEU A 199 12.71 10.81 -19.99
C LEU A 199 13.25 9.68 -19.10
N LEU A 200 12.58 8.53 -19.09
CA LEU A 200 12.99 7.38 -18.30
C LEU A 200 14.37 6.86 -18.78
N PHE A 201 14.57 6.72 -20.10
CA PHE A 201 15.84 6.29 -20.69
C PHE A 201 17.00 7.22 -20.36
N LYS A 202 16.74 8.53 -20.33
CA LYS A 202 17.77 9.55 -20.03
C LYS A 202 18.03 9.74 -18.54
N SER A 203 17.23 9.12 -17.66
CA SER A 203 17.36 9.27 -16.22
C SER A 203 18.57 8.52 -15.67
N ASN A 204 19.61 9.24 -15.28
CA ASN A 204 20.76 8.64 -14.58
C ASN A 204 20.34 8.01 -13.23
N LYS A 205 19.34 8.55 -12.57
CA LYS A 205 18.86 8.02 -11.28
C LYS A 205 18.18 6.68 -11.43
N LEU A 206 17.26 6.54 -12.41
CA LEU A 206 16.57 5.28 -12.64
C LEU A 206 17.51 4.20 -13.20
N ASN A 207 18.41 4.57 -14.11
CA ASN A 207 19.40 3.66 -14.66
C ASN A 207 20.41 3.15 -13.61
N ALA A 208 20.54 3.84 -12.49
CA ALA A 208 21.35 3.42 -11.36
C ALA A 208 20.60 2.52 -10.35
N LEU A 209 19.30 2.35 -10.49
CA LEU A 209 18.55 1.46 -9.61
C LEU A 209 18.91 -0.01 -9.89
N PRO A 210 19.05 -0.83 -8.85
CA PRO A 210 19.27 -2.27 -9.01
C PRO A 210 18.14 -2.97 -9.76
N VAL A 211 16.89 -2.51 -9.55
CA VAL A 211 15.69 -3.04 -10.21
C VAL A 211 14.83 -1.88 -10.72
N PHE A 212 14.76 -1.75 -12.03
CA PHE A 212 13.88 -0.78 -12.69
C PHE A 212 13.10 -1.48 -13.80
N THR A 213 11.77 -1.45 -13.71
CA THR A 213 10.87 -2.17 -14.60
C THR A 213 9.84 -1.23 -15.24
N TYR A 214 9.81 -1.18 -16.56
CA TYR A 214 8.90 -0.36 -17.38
C TYR A 214 8.55 -1.12 -18.67
N ASP A 215 7.56 -0.63 -19.42
CA ASP A 215 7.25 -1.19 -20.74
C ASP A 215 8.28 -0.70 -21.75
N SER A 216 8.98 -1.64 -22.39
CA SER A 216 9.81 -1.29 -23.55
C SER A 216 8.90 -0.94 -24.73
N PRO A 217 9.28 0.02 -25.62
CA PRO A 217 8.60 0.20 -26.88
C PRO A 217 8.58 -1.14 -27.62
N SER A 218 7.41 -1.52 -28.18
CA SER A 218 7.37 -2.63 -29.15
C SER A 218 8.33 -2.27 -30.28
N GLU A 219 9.28 -3.14 -30.56
CA GLU A 219 10.05 -3.10 -31.81
C GLU A 219 9.07 -3.48 -32.92
N ASP A 220 8.37 -2.46 -33.50
CA ASP A 220 7.63 -2.62 -34.77
C ASP A 220 8.55 -2.37 -35.96
#